data_679bda6c0101d30f5b20c13421583fc6
#
_entry.id   679bda6c0101d30f5b20c13421583fc6
#
_cell.length_a   1.000
_cell.length_b   1.000
_cell.length_c   1.000
_cell.angle_alpha   90.00
_cell.angle_beta   90.00
_cell.angle_gamma   90.00
#
_symmetry.space_group_name_H-M   'P 1'
#
loop_
_entity.id
_entity.type
_entity.pdbx_description
1 polymer ?
#
loop_
_entity_poly.entity_id
_entity_poly.type
_entity_poly.pdbx_seq_one_letter_code
_entity_poly.pdbx_strand_id
1 'polypeptide(L)'
;MVITNRLGITDSPTLAREEERISKKAATTLFEKNLLNDMPSGTWTTLQKIHTILFQDIYDFAGTLRTVNIAKGNFRFVPVMYLAEAVKTIEDMPQSTFDEIIEKYVEMNVAHPFREGNGRSMRLWLDHMLCAELQKTIDWSQIDKEKYLSAMERSPVNDLEIKTVLAKALTSDINNRELFMKGLDHSYYFEGYQLFKSEDL
;
A
#
# COMPACT_ATOMS: atom_id res chain seq x y z
N MET A 1 2.73 10.40 -20.65
CA MET A 1 3.03 9.09 -21.30
C MET A 1 2.39 8.02 -20.42
N VAL A 2 1.57 7.15 -21.00
CA VAL A 2 0.90 6.06 -20.27
C VAL A 2 1.93 4.98 -19.96
N ILE A 3 1.86 4.41 -18.75
CA ILE A 3 2.75 3.30 -18.34
C ILE A 3 2.43 2.09 -19.23
N THR A 4 3.48 1.42 -19.71
CA THR A 4 3.34 0.17 -20.47
C THR A 4 2.60 -0.86 -19.62
N ASN A 5 1.55 -1.44 -20.17
CA ASN A 5 0.65 -2.36 -19.48
C ASN A 5 0.29 -3.56 -20.36
N ARG A 6 -0.10 -4.66 -19.74
CA ARG A 6 -0.47 -5.92 -20.40
C ARG A 6 -1.81 -5.85 -21.13
N LEU A 7 -2.61 -4.83 -20.82
CA LEU A 7 -3.95 -4.64 -21.41
C LEU A 7 -3.89 -3.97 -22.79
N GLY A 8 -2.72 -3.47 -23.21
CA GLY A 8 -2.56 -2.75 -24.45
C GLY A 8 -3.24 -1.37 -24.49
N ILE A 9 -3.58 -0.82 -23.31
CA ILE A 9 -4.27 0.47 -23.19
C ILE A 9 -3.26 1.61 -23.34
N THR A 10 -3.60 2.59 -24.18
CA THR A 10 -2.73 3.71 -24.54
C THR A 10 -3.21 5.07 -24.04
N ASP A 11 -4.39 5.14 -23.45
CA ASP A 11 -4.93 6.37 -22.84
C ASP A 11 -5.03 6.25 -21.32
N SER A 12 -4.72 7.34 -20.61
CA SER A 12 -4.64 7.35 -19.15
C SER A 12 -5.99 7.12 -18.46
N PRO A 13 -7.11 7.71 -18.89
CA PRO A 13 -8.40 7.50 -18.24
C PRO A 13 -8.87 6.04 -18.30
N THR A 14 -8.73 5.40 -19.45
CA THR A 14 -9.10 3.98 -19.62
C THR A 14 -8.21 3.08 -18.78
N LEU A 15 -6.89 3.34 -18.77
CA LEU A 15 -5.98 2.58 -17.92
C LEU A 15 -6.31 2.72 -16.43
N ALA A 16 -6.55 3.94 -15.96
CA ALA A 16 -6.91 4.17 -14.56
C ALA A 16 -8.20 3.43 -14.16
N ARG A 17 -9.20 3.43 -15.03
CA ARG A 17 -10.46 2.70 -14.80
C ARG A 17 -10.25 1.19 -14.69
N GLU A 18 -9.53 0.59 -15.65
CA GLU A 18 -9.31 -0.86 -15.64
C GLU A 18 -8.34 -1.27 -14.52
N GLU A 19 -7.34 -0.43 -14.22
CA GLU A 19 -6.46 -0.64 -13.08
C GLU A 19 -7.23 -0.66 -11.76
N GLU A 20 -8.12 0.32 -11.54
CA GLU A 20 -8.99 0.33 -10.35
C GLU A 20 -9.79 -0.96 -10.26
N ARG A 21 -10.51 -1.33 -11.33
CA ARG A 21 -11.38 -2.50 -11.36
C ARG A 21 -10.62 -3.80 -11.08
N ILE A 22 -9.53 -4.04 -11.78
CA ILE A 22 -8.77 -5.29 -11.70
C ILE A 22 -8.06 -5.40 -10.35
N SER A 23 -7.34 -4.37 -9.94
CA SER A 23 -6.56 -4.42 -8.71
C SER A 23 -7.42 -4.42 -7.46
N LYS A 24 -8.57 -3.74 -7.48
CA LYS A 24 -9.56 -3.77 -6.38
C LYS A 24 -10.18 -5.16 -6.21
N LYS A 25 -10.56 -5.80 -7.31
CA LYS A 25 -11.04 -7.19 -7.31
C LYS A 25 -9.97 -8.15 -6.78
N ALA A 26 -8.73 -7.97 -7.17
CA ALA A 26 -7.61 -8.77 -6.67
C ALA A 26 -7.41 -8.58 -5.16
N ALA A 27 -7.53 -7.34 -4.64
CA ALA A 27 -7.47 -7.06 -3.20
C ALA A 27 -8.63 -7.69 -2.42
N THR A 28 -9.84 -7.68 -2.96
CA THR A 28 -10.99 -8.40 -2.38
C THR A 28 -10.71 -9.89 -2.28
N THR A 29 -10.22 -10.49 -3.35
CA THR A 29 -9.83 -11.91 -3.40
C THR A 29 -8.71 -12.23 -2.40
N LEU A 30 -7.72 -11.33 -2.26
CA LEU A 30 -6.63 -11.47 -1.29
C LEU A 30 -7.17 -11.62 0.14
N PHE A 31 -8.12 -10.79 0.52
CA PHE A 31 -8.76 -10.82 1.82
C PHE A 31 -9.64 -12.08 1.98
N GLU A 32 -10.59 -12.31 1.07
CA GLU A 32 -11.57 -13.38 1.18
C GLU A 32 -10.97 -14.78 1.18
N LYS A 33 -9.85 -14.97 0.46
CA LYS A 33 -9.12 -16.24 0.40
C LYS A 33 -7.95 -16.32 1.39
N ASN A 34 -7.77 -15.31 2.24
CA ASN A 34 -6.70 -15.26 3.24
C ASN A 34 -5.31 -15.54 2.63
N LEU A 35 -5.00 -14.94 1.49
CA LEU A 35 -3.79 -15.26 0.71
C LEU A 35 -2.47 -14.84 1.38
N LEU A 36 -2.53 -14.12 2.51
CA LEU A 36 -1.37 -13.67 3.27
C LEU A 36 -1.18 -14.39 4.61
N ASN A 37 -2.06 -15.33 4.97
CA ASN A 37 -2.02 -15.96 6.31
C ASN A 37 -0.67 -16.60 6.66
N ASP A 38 -0.03 -17.23 5.68
CA ASP A 38 1.25 -17.93 5.90
C ASP A 38 2.47 -17.08 5.51
N MET A 39 2.25 -15.79 5.22
CA MET A 39 3.32 -14.88 4.82
C MET A 39 3.99 -14.23 6.03
N PRO A 40 5.33 -14.14 6.04
CA PRO A 40 6.05 -13.53 7.17
C PRO A 40 5.77 -12.02 7.27
N SER A 41 5.45 -11.58 8.49
CA SER A 41 5.12 -10.19 8.79
C SER A 41 6.29 -9.25 8.51
N GLY A 42 6.00 -8.09 7.93
CA GLY A 42 6.96 -7.00 7.74
C GLY A 42 8.10 -7.27 6.75
N THR A 43 8.03 -8.33 5.97
CA THR A 43 9.08 -8.68 5.00
C THR A 43 8.84 -8.10 3.61
N TRP A 44 9.94 -7.95 2.87
CA TRP A 44 9.88 -7.62 1.44
C TRP A 44 9.08 -8.66 0.65
N THR A 45 9.28 -9.93 0.94
CA THR A 45 8.57 -11.03 0.27
C THR A 45 7.05 -10.88 0.38
N THR A 46 6.55 -10.47 1.53
CA THR A 46 5.10 -10.23 1.73
C THR A 46 4.62 -9.01 0.96
N LEU A 47 5.35 -7.90 1.02
CA LEU A 47 5.01 -6.70 0.23
C LEU A 47 5.06 -6.98 -1.28
N GLN A 48 6.07 -7.70 -1.74
CA GLN A 48 6.20 -8.17 -3.13
C GLN A 48 5.01 -9.04 -3.55
N LYS A 49 4.58 -9.97 -2.70
CA LYS A 49 3.42 -10.83 -2.94
C LYS A 49 2.12 -10.04 -3.05
N ILE A 50 1.91 -9.07 -2.16
CA ILE A 50 0.76 -8.17 -2.20
C ILE A 50 0.74 -7.43 -3.55
N HIS A 51 1.84 -6.78 -3.90
CA HIS A 51 1.93 -6.03 -5.15
C HIS A 51 1.73 -6.93 -6.39
N THR A 52 2.29 -8.13 -6.38
CA THR A 52 2.08 -9.11 -7.45
C THR A 52 0.60 -9.46 -7.61
N ILE A 53 -0.09 -9.79 -6.51
CA ILE A 53 -1.52 -10.12 -6.53
C ILE A 53 -2.35 -8.96 -7.12
N LEU A 54 -2.08 -7.74 -6.70
CA LEU A 54 -2.84 -6.58 -7.15
C LEU A 54 -2.65 -6.26 -8.64
N PHE A 55 -1.43 -6.44 -9.17
CA PHE A 55 -1.04 -5.81 -10.43
C PHE A 55 -0.54 -6.76 -11.51
N GLN A 56 -0.40 -8.07 -11.28
CA GLN A 56 0.14 -9.03 -12.25
C GLN A 56 -0.65 -9.12 -13.57
N ASP A 57 -1.96 -8.87 -13.53
CA ASP A 57 -2.81 -8.87 -14.72
C ASP A 57 -2.76 -7.55 -15.50
N ILE A 58 -2.10 -6.53 -14.93
CA ILE A 58 -2.03 -5.17 -15.48
C ILE A 58 -0.61 -4.84 -15.95
N TYR A 59 0.41 -5.19 -15.15
CA TYR A 59 1.80 -4.77 -15.37
C TYR A 59 2.79 -5.93 -15.33
N ASP A 60 3.73 -5.94 -16.26
CA ASP A 60 4.83 -6.91 -16.30
C ASP A 60 5.81 -6.73 -15.12
N PHE A 61 5.90 -5.53 -14.56
CA PHE A 61 6.74 -5.23 -13.41
C PHE A 61 6.08 -5.52 -12.05
N ALA A 62 4.90 -6.14 -12.02
CA ALA A 62 4.23 -6.47 -10.77
C ALA A 62 5.14 -7.28 -9.84
N GLY A 63 5.29 -6.83 -8.60
CA GLY A 63 6.16 -7.48 -7.60
C GLY A 63 7.66 -7.28 -7.82
N THR A 64 8.11 -6.43 -8.75
CA THR A 64 9.54 -6.19 -8.98
C THR A 64 9.96 -4.80 -8.52
N LEU A 65 11.19 -4.68 -8.02
CA LEU A 65 11.78 -3.38 -7.72
C LEU A 65 11.83 -2.54 -8.99
N ARG A 66 11.48 -1.25 -8.85
CA ARG A 66 11.60 -0.31 -9.98
C ARG A 66 13.04 -0.14 -10.44
N THR A 67 13.21 0.10 -11.72
CA THR A 67 14.50 0.33 -12.37
C THR A 67 14.71 1.79 -12.77
N VAL A 68 13.79 2.67 -12.38
CA VAL A 68 13.83 4.11 -12.69
C VAL A 68 13.69 4.94 -11.42
N ASN A 69 14.38 6.10 -11.38
CA ASN A 69 14.17 7.07 -10.32
C ASN A 69 12.80 7.73 -10.47
N ILE A 70 12.11 7.91 -9.36
CA ILE A 70 10.79 8.55 -9.32
C ILE A 70 10.75 9.65 -8.26
N ALA A 71 9.85 10.61 -8.47
CA ALA A 71 9.61 11.71 -7.55
C ALA A 71 8.12 12.06 -7.53
N LYS A 72 7.65 12.65 -6.45
CA LYS A 72 6.30 13.21 -6.31
C LYS A 72 6.43 14.67 -5.87
N GLY A 73 6.04 15.58 -6.74
CA GLY A 73 6.32 17.00 -6.51
C GLY A 73 7.83 17.25 -6.34
N ASN A 74 8.20 17.84 -5.24
CA ASN A 74 9.61 18.11 -4.90
C ASN A 74 10.28 16.97 -4.11
N PHE A 75 9.53 15.97 -3.70
CA PHE A 75 10.05 14.83 -2.95
C PHE A 75 10.66 13.78 -3.89
N ARG A 76 11.91 13.43 -3.64
CA ARG A 76 12.63 12.37 -4.36
C ARG A 76 12.69 11.13 -3.48
N PHE A 77 12.14 10.03 -3.98
CA PHE A 77 12.26 8.73 -3.32
C PHE A 77 13.68 8.17 -3.42
N VAL A 78 13.97 7.11 -2.67
CA VAL A 78 15.29 6.48 -2.65
C VAL A 78 15.80 6.24 -4.08
N PRO A 79 17.04 6.68 -4.44
CA PRO A 79 17.60 6.40 -5.75
C PRO A 79 17.69 4.90 -6.03
N VAL A 80 17.45 4.51 -7.28
CA VAL A 80 17.43 3.08 -7.70
C VAL A 80 18.69 2.34 -7.28
N MET A 81 19.86 2.99 -7.37
CA MET A 81 21.12 2.37 -7.02
C MET A 81 21.25 1.93 -5.54
N TYR A 82 20.45 2.52 -4.64
CA TYR A 82 20.41 2.19 -3.22
C TYR A 82 19.12 1.43 -2.82
N LEU A 83 18.19 1.24 -3.74
CA LEU A 83 16.83 0.77 -3.43
C LEU A 83 16.83 -0.63 -2.82
N ALA A 84 17.60 -1.55 -3.38
CA ALA A 84 17.66 -2.93 -2.88
C ALA A 84 18.22 -3.00 -1.44
N GLU A 85 19.26 -2.21 -1.15
CA GLU A 85 19.85 -2.13 0.19
C GLU A 85 18.91 -1.43 1.18
N ALA A 86 18.23 -0.36 0.75
CA ALA A 86 17.24 0.32 1.57
C ALA A 86 16.11 -0.61 1.97
N VAL A 87 15.53 -1.36 1.01
CA VAL A 87 14.47 -2.33 1.28
C VAL A 87 14.91 -3.39 2.29
N LYS A 88 16.14 -3.91 2.16
CA LYS A 88 16.70 -4.88 3.10
C LYS A 88 16.87 -4.28 4.50
N THR A 89 17.41 -3.08 4.60
CA THR A 89 17.54 -2.37 5.88
C THR A 89 16.19 -2.15 6.55
N ILE A 90 15.17 -1.78 5.79
CA ILE A 90 13.81 -1.58 6.29
C ILE A 90 13.20 -2.91 6.75
N GLU A 91 13.42 -4.00 6.03
CA GLU A 91 12.97 -5.34 6.43
C GLU A 91 13.47 -5.73 7.82
N ASP A 92 14.71 -5.35 8.16
CA ASP A 92 15.36 -5.64 9.44
C ASP A 92 14.93 -4.70 10.58
N MET A 93 14.12 -3.67 10.32
CA MET A 93 13.63 -2.75 11.36
C MET A 93 12.68 -3.46 12.35
N PRO A 94 12.68 -3.04 13.64
CA PRO A 94 11.76 -3.60 14.62
C PRO A 94 10.30 -3.33 14.26
N GLN A 95 9.40 -4.21 14.74
CA GLN A 95 7.96 -4.13 14.47
C GLN A 95 7.11 -4.71 15.60
N SER A 96 7.58 -4.67 16.84
CA SER A 96 6.89 -5.24 18.01
C SER A 96 5.85 -4.31 18.62
N THR A 97 5.92 -3.03 18.29
CA THR A 97 5.01 -1.99 18.79
C THR A 97 4.35 -1.25 17.62
N PHE A 98 3.25 -0.56 17.92
CA PHE A 98 2.57 0.29 16.94
C PHE A 98 3.53 1.33 16.33
N ASP A 99 4.31 2.01 17.17
CA ASP A 99 5.22 3.06 16.73
C ASP A 99 6.31 2.51 15.79
N GLU A 100 6.91 1.37 16.14
CA GLU A 100 7.91 0.68 15.31
C GLU A 100 7.31 0.25 13.94
N ILE A 101 6.08 -0.27 13.94
CA ILE A 101 5.39 -0.65 12.70
C ILE A 101 5.15 0.57 11.82
N ILE A 102 4.73 1.70 12.40
CA ILE A 102 4.51 2.92 11.61
C ILE A 102 5.82 3.51 11.10
N GLU A 103 6.89 3.50 11.90
CA GLU A 103 8.24 3.90 11.44
C GLU A 103 8.69 3.06 10.24
N LYS A 104 8.58 1.75 10.33
CA LYS A 104 8.88 0.83 9.23
C LYS A 104 8.03 1.10 7.98
N TYR A 105 6.74 1.35 8.16
CA TYR A 105 5.82 1.74 7.10
C TYR A 105 6.22 3.07 6.43
N VAL A 106 6.60 4.08 7.20
CA VAL A 106 7.07 5.38 6.71
C VAL A 106 8.34 5.21 5.87
N GLU A 107 9.33 4.47 6.38
CA GLU A 107 10.58 4.21 5.66
C GLU A 107 10.34 3.46 4.34
N MET A 108 9.42 2.51 4.30
CA MET A 108 9.07 1.83 3.06
C MET A 108 8.37 2.77 2.06
N ASN A 109 7.59 3.74 2.54
CA ASN A 109 7.03 4.80 1.69
C ASN A 109 8.12 5.73 1.14
N VAL A 110 9.18 6.01 1.90
CA VAL A 110 10.36 6.76 1.41
C VAL A 110 11.14 5.95 0.37
N ALA A 111 11.28 4.65 0.57
CA ALA A 111 11.89 3.75 -0.41
C ALA A 111 11.09 3.71 -1.72
N HIS A 112 9.77 3.63 -1.64
CA HIS A 112 8.84 3.61 -2.79
C HIS A 112 9.25 2.59 -3.84
N PRO A 113 9.25 1.28 -3.47
CA PRO A 113 9.99 0.26 -4.21
C PRO A 113 9.44 -0.08 -5.59
N PHE A 114 8.17 0.16 -5.86
CA PHE A 114 7.53 -0.19 -7.12
C PHE A 114 7.42 1.01 -8.06
N ARG A 115 7.23 0.74 -9.34
CA ARG A 115 7.03 1.78 -10.36
C ARG A 115 5.67 2.48 -10.23
N GLU A 116 4.63 1.73 -9.82
CA GLU A 116 3.25 2.17 -9.61
C GLU A 116 2.64 1.33 -8.49
N GLY A 117 1.53 1.76 -7.88
CA GLY A 117 0.76 0.98 -6.91
C GLY A 117 1.36 0.90 -5.50
N ASN A 118 2.37 1.70 -5.19
CA ASN A 118 3.05 1.67 -3.88
C ASN A 118 2.08 1.90 -2.73
N GLY A 119 1.31 2.99 -2.74
CA GLY A 119 0.41 3.33 -1.64
C GLY A 119 -0.63 2.24 -1.35
N ARG A 120 -1.25 1.70 -2.39
CA ARG A 120 -2.26 0.62 -2.26
C ARG A 120 -1.67 -0.66 -1.68
N SER A 121 -0.51 -1.07 -2.18
CA SER A 121 0.19 -2.27 -1.66
C SER A 121 0.69 -2.08 -0.24
N MET A 122 1.27 -0.92 0.08
CA MET A 122 1.84 -0.66 1.40
C MET A 122 0.78 -0.50 2.50
N ARG A 123 -0.43 0.00 2.19
CA ARG A 123 -1.51 0.02 3.18
C ARG A 123 -1.97 -1.39 3.56
N LEU A 124 -2.07 -2.31 2.60
CA LEU A 124 -2.34 -3.73 2.89
C LEU A 124 -1.19 -4.40 3.65
N TRP A 125 0.05 -4.04 3.36
CA TRP A 125 1.21 -4.53 4.09
C TRP A 125 1.24 -4.02 5.53
N LEU A 126 0.87 -2.75 5.77
CA LEU A 126 0.69 -2.20 7.11
C LEU A 126 -0.37 -2.95 7.90
N ASP A 127 -1.55 -3.18 7.30
CA ASP A 127 -2.63 -3.92 7.95
C ASP A 127 -2.20 -5.36 8.28
N HIS A 128 -1.43 -6.00 7.40
CA HIS A 128 -0.87 -7.33 7.65
C HIS A 128 0.08 -7.34 8.85
N MET A 129 1.00 -6.36 8.95
CA MET A 129 1.90 -6.22 10.11
C MET A 129 1.12 -6.00 11.40
N LEU A 130 0.19 -5.06 11.41
CA LEU A 130 -0.64 -4.75 12.59
C LEU A 130 -1.46 -5.96 13.03
N CYS A 131 -2.00 -6.71 12.08
CA CYS A 131 -2.75 -7.92 12.39
C CYS A 131 -1.85 -9.01 13.01
N ALA A 132 -0.71 -9.26 12.41
CA ALA A 132 0.21 -10.30 12.86
C ALA A 132 0.81 -10.01 14.25
N GLU A 133 1.26 -8.78 14.48
CA GLU A 133 2.00 -8.40 15.69
C GLU A 133 1.07 -7.95 16.84
N LEU A 134 -0.02 -7.26 16.53
CA LEU A 134 -0.84 -6.57 17.54
C LEU A 134 -2.31 -7.01 17.57
N GLN A 135 -2.74 -7.87 16.66
CA GLN A 135 -4.16 -8.24 16.46
C GLN A 135 -5.03 -6.99 16.25
N LYS A 136 -4.54 -6.07 15.42
CA LYS A 136 -5.18 -4.80 15.06
C LYS A 136 -5.14 -4.60 13.54
N THR A 137 -5.97 -3.71 13.05
CA THR A 137 -5.97 -3.20 11.68
C THR A 137 -6.37 -1.74 11.68
N ILE A 138 -6.23 -1.05 10.55
CA ILE A 138 -6.67 0.33 10.38
C ILE A 138 -8.08 0.34 9.76
N ASP A 139 -9.01 1.04 10.39
CA ASP A 139 -10.26 1.42 9.72
C ASP A 139 -10.00 2.63 8.80
N TRP A 140 -9.55 2.34 7.58
CA TRP A 140 -9.22 3.37 6.58
C TRP A 140 -10.40 4.28 6.25
N SER A 141 -11.64 3.82 6.46
CA SER A 141 -12.86 4.61 6.22
C SER A 141 -13.02 5.80 7.17
N GLN A 142 -12.35 5.75 8.34
CA GLN A 142 -12.36 6.83 9.33
C GLN A 142 -11.29 7.90 9.09
N ILE A 143 -10.44 7.71 8.08
CA ILE A 143 -9.30 8.57 7.83
C ILE A 143 -9.62 9.59 6.74
N ASP A 144 -9.49 10.86 7.08
CA ASP A 144 -9.58 11.95 6.10
C ASP A 144 -8.40 11.91 5.13
N LYS A 145 -8.70 11.98 3.82
CA LYS A 145 -7.71 11.90 2.74
C LYS A 145 -6.61 12.94 2.86
N GLU A 146 -7.01 14.21 3.05
CA GLU A 146 -6.04 15.32 3.04
C GLU A 146 -5.13 15.26 4.26
N LYS A 147 -5.70 14.92 5.44
CA LYS A 147 -4.92 14.71 6.67
C LYS A 147 -3.92 13.57 6.51
N TYR A 148 -4.34 12.44 5.95
CA TYR A 148 -3.45 11.31 5.74
C TYR A 148 -2.33 11.64 4.76
N LEU A 149 -2.65 12.19 3.58
CA LEU A 149 -1.64 12.52 2.57
C LEU A 149 -0.65 13.56 3.07
N SER A 150 -1.13 14.61 3.75
CA SER A 150 -0.27 15.63 4.36
C SER A 150 0.62 15.08 5.46
N ALA A 151 0.10 14.20 6.32
CA ALA A 151 0.89 13.55 7.36
C ALA A 151 1.95 12.63 6.77
N MET A 152 1.62 11.87 5.71
CA MET A 152 2.59 11.03 5.00
C MET A 152 3.68 11.85 4.31
N GLU A 153 3.34 13.00 3.72
CA GLU A 153 4.33 13.90 3.09
C GLU A 153 5.36 14.42 4.10
N ARG A 154 4.91 14.72 5.33
CA ARG A 154 5.79 15.20 6.41
C ARG A 154 6.51 14.09 7.18
N SER A 155 6.03 12.86 7.10
CA SER A 155 6.51 11.74 7.91
C SER A 155 7.99 11.42 7.78
N PRO A 156 8.69 11.64 6.64
CA PRO A 156 10.14 11.43 6.55
C PRO A 156 10.96 12.34 7.48
N VAL A 157 10.39 13.46 7.92
CA VAL A 157 11.04 14.42 8.84
C VAL A 157 10.49 14.28 10.25
N ASN A 158 9.19 14.05 10.38
CA ASN A 158 8.50 13.88 11.66
C ASN A 158 7.26 13.00 11.47
N ASP A 159 7.28 11.82 12.03
CA ASP A 159 6.24 10.80 11.90
C ASP A 159 5.13 10.89 12.96
N LEU A 160 5.22 11.83 13.92
CA LEU A 160 4.24 11.96 15.01
C LEU A 160 2.82 12.19 14.49
N GLU A 161 2.68 12.96 13.42
CA GLU A 161 1.36 13.27 12.86
C GLU A 161 0.72 12.03 12.23
N ILE A 162 1.47 11.27 11.41
CA ILE A 162 0.93 10.03 10.81
C ILE A 162 0.65 8.97 11.89
N LYS A 163 1.49 8.82 12.90
CA LYS A 163 1.22 7.96 14.07
C LYS A 163 -0.10 8.35 14.74
N THR A 164 -0.32 9.65 14.95
CA THR A 164 -1.56 10.16 15.57
C THR A 164 -2.79 9.91 14.70
N VAL A 165 -2.70 10.11 13.40
CA VAL A 165 -3.80 9.87 12.45
C VAL A 165 -4.19 8.40 12.44
N LEU A 166 -3.20 7.50 12.31
CA LEU A 166 -3.44 6.06 12.23
C LEU A 166 -3.89 5.46 13.58
N ALA A 167 -3.35 5.93 14.70
CA ALA A 167 -3.76 5.46 16.03
C ALA A 167 -5.25 5.69 16.32
N LYS A 168 -5.83 6.78 15.82
CA LYS A 168 -7.26 7.08 15.99
C LYS A 168 -8.18 6.13 15.21
N ALA A 169 -7.69 5.53 14.15
CA ALA A 169 -8.41 4.59 13.30
C ALA A 169 -8.07 3.12 13.59
N LEU A 170 -7.24 2.87 14.60
CA LEU A 170 -6.83 1.51 14.98
C LEU A 170 -7.98 0.75 15.62
N THR A 171 -8.26 -0.44 15.11
CA THR A 171 -9.34 -1.31 15.61
C THR A 171 -8.88 -2.76 15.80
N SER A 172 -9.60 -3.52 16.64
CA SER A 172 -9.40 -4.97 16.82
C SER A 172 -10.28 -5.82 15.89
N ASP A 173 -11.08 -5.20 15.03
CA ASP A 173 -12.05 -5.87 14.16
C ASP A 173 -11.39 -6.38 12.87
N ILE A 174 -10.40 -7.24 13.01
CA ILE A 174 -9.47 -7.67 11.94
C ILE A 174 -10.11 -8.59 10.89
N ASN A 175 -11.22 -9.27 11.22
CA ASN A 175 -11.88 -10.22 10.32
C ASN A 175 -13.20 -9.68 9.73
N ASN A 176 -13.43 -8.40 9.86
CA ASN A 176 -14.67 -7.76 9.39
C ASN A 176 -14.57 -7.44 7.90
N ARG A 177 -15.31 -8.21 7.09
CA ARG A 177 -15.37 -8.01 5.63
C ARG A 177 -15.86 -6.61 5.24
N GLU A 178 -16.91 -6.11 5.91
CA GLU A 178 -17.47 -4.80 5.62
C GLU A 178 -16.47 -3.68 5.91
N LEU A 179 -15.77 -3.76 7.04
CA LEU A 179 -14.69 -2.83 7.40
C LEU A 179 -13.59 -2.86 6.34
N PHE A 180 -13.16 -4.06 5.91
CA PHE A 180 -12.15 -4.22 4.88
C PHE A 180 -12.58 -3.61 3.55
N MET A 181 -13.80 -3.89 3.06
CA MET A 181 -14.29 -3.37 1.78
C MET A 181 -14.42 -1.84 1.78
N LYS A 182 -14.96 -1.25 2.85
CA LYS A 182 -15.00 0.20 3.01
C LYS A 182 -13.59 0.82 3.07
N GLY A 183 -12.69 0.19 3.81
CA GLY A 183 -11.30 0.61 3.91
C GLY A 183 -10.58 0.53 2.57
N LEU A 184 -10.82 -0.50 1.79
CA LEU A 184 -10.27 -0.66 0.45
C LEU A 184 -10.74 0.46 -0.48
N ASP A 185 -12.03 0.78 -0.48
CA ASP A 185 -12.58 1.91 -1.25
C ASP A 185 -11.90 3.24 -0.88
N HIS A 186 -11.72 3.50 0.42
CA HIS A 186 -10.99 4.69 0.90
C HIS A 186 -9.52 4.68 0.51
N SER A 187 -8.85 3.55 0.60
CA SER A 187 -7.46 3.39 0.16
C SER A 187 -7.28 3.77 -1.31
N TYR A 188 -8.22 3.36 -2.15
CA TYR A 188 -8.21 3.73 -3.58
C TYR A 188 -8.59 5.20 -3.81
N TYR A 189 -9.54 5.73 -3.04
CA TYR A 189 -9.90 7.15 -3.08
C TYR A 189 -8.71 8.06 -2.74
N PHE A 190 -7.80 7.65 -1.85
CA PHE A 190 -6.58 8.41 -1.57
C PHE A 190 -5.71 8.61 -2.82
N GLU A 191 -5.70 7.65 -3.73
CA GLU A 191 -4.97 7.71 -5.01
C GLU A 191 -5.79 8.32 -6.16
N GLY A 192 -7.03 8.75 -5.89
CA GLY A 192 -7.90 9.38 -6.90
C GLY A 192 -8.84 8.43 -7.62
N TYR A 193 -8.91 7.15 -7.21
CA TYR A 193 -9.81 6.15 -7.77
C TYR A 193 -11.13 6.10 -6.99
N GLN A 194 -12.27 6.13 -7.68
CA GLN A 194 -13.59 6.11 -7.03
C GLN A 194 -14.73 5.62 -7.94
N LEU A 195 -14.41 4.92 -9.03
CA LEU A 195 -15.40 4.49 -10.01
C LEU A 195 -16.13 3.21 -9.61
N PHE A 196 -15.45 2.33 -8.88
CA PHE A 196 -16.00 1.04 -8.49
C PHE A 196 -16.09 0.91 -6.98
N LYS A 197 -17.15 0.21 -6.52
CA LYS A 197 -17.26 -0.25 -5.14
C LYS A 197 -16.68 -1.64 -5.00
N SER A 198 -15.92 -1.88 -3.93
CA SER A 198 -15.29 -3.19 -3.70
C SER A 198 -16.31 -4.31 -3.54
N GLU A 199 -17.51 -4.01 -3.03
CA GLU A 199 -18.59 -4.96 -2.86
C GLU A 199 -19.24 -5.41 -4.17
N ASP A 200 -19.08 -4.64 -5.26
CA ASP A 200 -19.69 -4.90 -6.57
C ASP A 200 -18.74 -5.66 -7.52
N LEU A 201 -17.50 -5.96 -7.12
CA LEU A 201 -16.45 -6.58 -7.92
C LEU A 201 -16.22 -8.05 -7.58
#